data_b0d6a7b9495322c13900167b19b7d032
#
_entry.id   b0d6a7b9495322c13900167b19b7d032
#
_cell.length_a   1.000
_cell.length_b   1.000
_cell.length_c   1.000
_cell.angle_alpha   90.00
_cell.angle_beta   90.00
_cell.angle_gamma   90.00
#
_symmetry.space_group_name_H-M   'P 1'
#
loop_
_entity.id
_entity.type
_entity.pdbx_description
1 polymer ?
#
loop_
_entity_poly.entity_id
_entity_poly.type
_entity_poly.pdbx_seq_one_letter_code
_entity_poly.pdbx_strand_id
1 'polypeptide(L)'
;LLMSLHWLDAVEHIVVRTFEHAQKYDVRVTFAEARSRRAAHALARLPGVQAVEPYRATPVRYRFGRRERREVLVGAVAEPRLDVVLDAHDTPVALAENGLTMSTKLAELLGAKLGDVVTIEVLEGRRPVLRAPITSMFETYLGTPSYMRLSTLNGLMREGPRISGAYILADSAYFDPLNRALKNTPMVAGAAFRSAIINSFRETLADTINFMVGFYILFAGTLAFGVTYNSARISLSERGRELASLRVLGFSTLEIS
;
A
#
# COMPACT_ATOMS: atom_id res chain seq x y z
N LEU A 1 -15.75 -12.95 -15.06
CA LEU A 1 -14.56 -13.81 -14.98
C LEU A 1 -13.32 -13.12 -15.57
N LEU A 2 -13.35 -12.62 -16.82
CA LEU A 2 -12.22 -11.92 -17.46
C LEU A 2 -11.84 -10.63 -16.69
N MET A 3 -12.80 -9.86 -16.22
CA MET A 3 -12.56 -8.63 -15.45
C MET A 3 -11.91 -8.91 -14.08
N SER A 4 -12.30 -10.02 -13.42
CA SER A 4 -11.72 -10.41 -12.13
C SER A 4 -10.26 -10.88 -12.26
N LEU A 5 -9.91 -11.56 -13.36
CA LEU A 5 -8.54 -11.97 -13.66
C LEU A 5 -7.63 -10.77 -13.95
N HIS A 6 -8.12 -9.79 -14.70
CA HIS A 6 -7.37 -8.55 -14.96
C HIS A 6 -7.11 -7.73 -13.70
N TRP A 7 -8.05 -7.76 -12.76
CA TRP A 7 -7.89 -7.04 -11.49
C TRP A 7 -6.82 -7.69 -10.59
N LEU A 8 -6.78 -9.02 -10.56
CA LEU A 8 -5.76 -9.78 -9.86
C LEU A 8 -4.36 -9.51 -10.41
N ASP A 9 -4.23 -9.54 -11.72
CA ASP A 9 -2.97 -9.27 -12.43
C ASP A 9 -2.47 -7.84 -12.15
N ALA A 10 -3.37 -6.86 -12.15
CA ALA A 10 -3.04 -5.46 -11.82
C ALA A 10 -2.60 -5.28 -10.37
N VAL A 11 -3.27 -5.95 -9.43
CA VAL A 11 -2.90 -5.89 -7.99
C VAL A 11 -1.57 -6.58 -7.76
N GLU A 12 -1.35 -7.76 -8.34
CA GLU A 12 -0.08 -8.48 -8.23
C GLU A 12 1.07 -7.65 -8.82
N HIS A 13 0.85 -7.01 -9.96
CA HIS A 13 1.83 -6.11 -10.57
C HIS A 13 2.19 -4.92 -9.67
N ILE A 14 1.22 -4.28 -9.02
CA ILE A 14 1.45 -3.18 -8.07
C ILE A 14 2.24 -3.66 -6.85
N VAL A 15 1.91 -4.85 -6.33
CA VAL A 15 2.60 -5.44 -5.16
C VAL A 15 4.04 -5.76 -5.50
N VAL A 16 4.27 -6.52 -6.57
CA VAL A 16 5.62 -6.88 -7.04
C VAL A 16 6.44 -5.60 -7.25
N ARG A 17 5.87 -4.63 -7.96
CA ARG A 17 6.53 -3.36 -8.24
C ARG A 17 6.93 -2.60 -6.97
N THR A 18 5.99 -2.44 -6.04
CA THR A 18 6.22 -1.68 -4.82
C THR A 18 7.20 -2.40 -3.88
N PHE A 19 7.02 -3.70 -3.67
CA PHE A 19 7.77 -4.44 -2.68
C PHE A 19 9.07 -5.07 -3.19
N GLU A 20 9.21 -5.31 -4.48
CA GLU A 20 10.43 -5.91 -5.02
C GLU A 20 11.40 -4.87 -5.60
N HIS A 21 10.88 -3.86 -6.28
CA HIS A 21 11.73 -2.86 -6.94
C HIS A 21 12.09 -1.69 -6.04
N ALA A 22 11.11 -1.13 -5.28
CA ALA A 22 11.33 0.02 -4.42
C ALA A 22 11.91 -0.36 -3.06
N GLN A 23 11.36 -1.41 -2.41
CA GLN A 23 11.69 -1.81 -1.04
C GLN A 23 12.63 -3.01 -1.03
N LYS A 24 13.93 -2.74 -1.02
CA LYS A 24 14.99 -3.76 -0.99
C LYS A 24 15.41 -4.17 0.42
N TYR A 25 14.80 -3.59 1.46
CA TYR A 25 15.05 -3.94 2.85
C TYR A 25 14.24 -5.15 3.27
N ASP A 26 14.73 -5.88 4.27
CA ASP A 26 14.01 -7.00 4.88
C ASP A 26 13.22 -6.59 6.11
N VAL A 27 13.74 -5.62 6.87
CA VAL A 27 13.12 -5.15 8.11
C VAL A 27 13.08 -3.63 8.16
N ARG A 28 11.90 -3.08 8.46
CA ARG A 28 11.73 -1.67 8.80
C ARG A 28 11.61 -1.53 10.32
N VAL A 29 12.59 -0.85 10.92
CA VAL A 29 12.60 -0.56 12.35
C VAL A 29 12.13 0.86 12.59
N THR A 30 11.20 1.06 13.52
CA THR A 30 10.70 2.37 13.95
C THR A 30 11.04 2.57 15.42
N PHE A 31 11.58 3.73 15.76
CA PHE A 31 11.87 4.11 17.14
C PHE A 31 10.65 4.77 17.80
N ALA A 32 10.53 4.62 19.12
CA ALA A 32 9.47 5.26 19.90
C ALA A 32 9.54 6.80 19.81
N GLU A 33 10.77 7.33 19.76
CA GLU A 33 11.05 8.74 19.56
C GLU A 33 12.22 8.92 18.61
N ALA A 34 12.33 10.09 17.98
CA ALA A 34 13.46 10.39 17.12
C ALA A 34 14.77 10.31 17.91
N ARG A 35 15.71 9.50 17.44
CA ARG A 35 17.00 9.22 18.07
C ARG A 35 18.16 9.84 17.30
N SER A 36 19.30 9.97 17.97
CA SER A 36 20.55 10.33 17.31
C SER A 36 20.91 9.28 16.22
N ARG A 37 21.56 9.71 15.15
CA ARG A 37 22.09 8.83 14.09
C ARG A 37 22.95 7.67 14.62
N ARG A 38 23.51 7.79 15.82
CA ARG A 38 24.22 6.69 16.50
C ARG A 38 23.37 5.46 16.71
N ALA A 39 22.06 5.58 16.80
CA ALA A 39 21.15 4.45 16.89
C ALA A 39 21.22 3.53 15.66
N ALA A 40 21.47 4.06 14.47
CA ALA A 40 21.68 3.25 13.26
C ALA A 40 22.93 2.36 13.39
N HIS A 41 24.01 2.87 14.01
CA HIS A 41 25.22 2.06 14.27
C HIS A 41 24.96 0.96 15.30
N ALA A 42 24.08 1.18 16.27
CA ALA A 42 23.67 0.13 17.21
C ALA A 42 22.90 -0.98 16.50
N LEU A 43 21.99 -0.64 15.60
CA LEU A 43 21.27 -1.62 14.78
C LEU A 43 22.21 -2.41 13.85
N ALA A 44 23.26 -1.79 13.31
CA ALA A 44 24.23 -2.43 12.43
C ALA A 44 25.06 -3.53 13.13
N ARG A 45 25.04 -3.56 14.46
CA ARG A 45 25.76 -4.60 15.27
C ARG A 45 24.86 -5.78 15.63
N LEU A 46 23.60 -5.78 15.25
CA LEU A 46 22.67 -6.87 15.52
C LEU A 46 22.96 -8.09 14.65
N PRO A 47 22.57 -9.29 15.10
CA PRO A 47 22.84 -10.51 14.36
C PRO A 47 22.27 -10.51 12.94
N GLY A 48 23.07 -10.90 11.96
CA GLY A 48 22.67 -11.04 10.57
C GLY A 48 22.44 -9.73 9.80
N VAL A 49 22.66 -8.56 10.40
CA VAL A 49 22.50 -7.27 9.74
C VAL A 49 23.66 -7.04 8.77
N GLN A 50 23.31 -6.81 7.49
CA GLN A 50 24.25 -6.55 6.41
C GLN A 50 24.35 -5.05 6.06
N ALA A 51 23.23 -4.35 6.08
CA ALA A 51 23.18 -2.90 5.82
C ALA A 51 22.06 -2.24 6.64
N VAL A 52 22.30 -0.96 6.98
CA VAL A 52 21.34 -0.14 7.71
C VAL A 52 21.25 1.23 7.03
N GLU A 53 20.05 1.61 6.64
CA GLU A 53 19.77 2.91 6.02
C GLU A 53 18.81 3.70 6.91
N PRO A 54 19.26 4.80 7.53
CA PRO A 54 18.43 5.58 8.43
C PRO A 54 17.42 6.44 7.67
N TYR A 55 16.24 6.61 8.26
CA TYR A 55 15.21 7.53 7.77
C TYR A 55 14.62 8.35 8.91
N ARG A 56 13.94 9.45 8.55
CA ARG A 56 13.12 10.22 9.46
C ARG A 56 11.74 10.40 8.89
N ALA A 57 10.73 9.82 9.52
CA ALA A 57 9.33 10.03 9.20
C ALA A 57 8.77 11.07 10.17
N THR A 58 8.27 12.16 9.65
CA THR A 58 7.77 13.31 10.45
C THR A 58 6.34 13.61 10.02
N PRO A 59 5.35 13.50 10.91
CA PRO A 59 4.00 13.92 10.59
C PRO A 59 3.96 15.44 10.42
N VAL A 60 3.41 15.87 9.30
CA VAL A 60 3.36 17.29 8.92
C VAL A 60 2.00 17.69 8.42
N ARG A 61 1.73 18.99 8.44
CA ARG A 61 0.64 19.61 7.72
C ARG A 61 1.23 20.53 6.67
N TYR A 62 0.98 20.21 5.41
CA TYR A 62 1.29 21.09 4.28
C TYR A 62 0.21 22.14 4.13
N ARG A 63 0.62 23.38 3.88
CA ARG A 63 -0.28 24.49 3.58
C ARG A 63 0.22 25.27 2.37
N PHE A 64 -0.68 25.48 1.41
CA PHE A 64 -0.44 26.33 0.27
C PHE A 64 -1.72 27.12 -0.06
N GLY A 65 -1.65 28.45 0.04
CA GLY A 65 -2.84 29.29 -0.03
C GLY A 65 -3.89 28.93 1.04
N ARG A 66 -5.07 28.54 0.58
CA ARG A 66 -6.18 28.11 1.46
C ARG A 66 -6.29 26.59 1.64
N ARG A 67 -5.44 25.83 0.93
CA ARG A 67 -5.48 24.37 0.96
C ARG A 67 -4.50 23.82 1.98
N GLU A 68 -4.90 22.77 2.65
CA GLU A 68 -4.03 22.04 3.58
C GLU A 68 -4.20 20.53 3.46
N ARG A 69 -3.13 19.77 3.76
CA ARG A 69 -3.11 18.31 3.81
C ARG A 69 -2.20 17.84 4.94
N ARG A 70 -2.64 16.81 5.65
CA ARG A 70 -1.82 16.14 6.66
C ARG A 70 -1.22 14.90 6.03
N GLU A 71 0.10 14.83 6.08
CA GLU A 71 0.88 13.76 5.47
C GLU A 71 2.11 13.46 6.32
N VAL A 72 2.89 12.48 5.90
CA VAL A 72 4.19 12.18 6.49
C VAL A 72 5.27 12.64 5.53
N LEU A 73 6.13 13.55 5.99
CA LEU A 73 7.35 13.92 5.28
C LEU A 73 8.46 12.93 5.65
N VAL A 74 8.99 12.24 4.66
CA VAL A 74 10.08 11.29 4.85
C VAL A 74 11.42 11.93 4.51
N GLY A 75 12.29 12.04 5.51
CA GLY A 75 13.69 12.36 5.33
C GLY A 75 14.48 11.12 4.99
N ALA A 76 15.00 11.03 3.77
CA ALA A 76 15.80 9.90 3.30
C ALA A 76 17.27 10.30 3.06
N VAL A 77 18.17 9.35 3.01
CA VAL A 77 19.57 9.57 2.66
C VAL A 77 19.68 10.09 1.21
N ALA A 78 20.81 10.70 0.86
CA ALA A 78 20.99 11.30 -0.47
C ALA A 78 20.87 10.28 -1.61
N GLU A 79 21.40 9.07 -1.38
CA GLU A 79 21.37 7.94 -2.31
C GLU A 79 20.75 6.73 -1.61
N PRO A 80 19.41 6.64 -1.60
CA PRO A 80 18.71 5.53 -0.96
C PRO A 80 18.97 4.23 -1.75
N ARG A 81 19.34 3.17 -1.05
CA ARG A 81 19.61 1.85 -1.63
C ARG A 81 18.62 0.79 -1.17
N LEU A 82 18.11 0.94 0.07
CA LEU A 82 17.19 -0.03 0.67
C LEU A 82 15.72 0.37 0.49
N ASP A 83 15.43 1.67 0.46
CA ASP A 83 14.07 2.19 0.20
C ASP A 83 14.16 3.25 -0.90
N VAL A 84 14.15 2.79 -2.15
CA VAL A 84 14.33 3.65 -3.32
C VAL A 84 13.01 4.30 -3.70
N VAL A 85 13.01 5.63 -3.82
CA VAL A 85 11.84 6.34 -4.36
C VAL A 85 11.78 6.12 -5.86
N LEU A 86 10.74 5.44 -6.33
CA LEU A 86 10.49 5.19 -7.74
C LEU A 86 9.30 6.02 -8.23
N ASP A 87 9.39 6.49 -9.46
CA ASP A 87 8.24 7.08 -10.15
C ASP A 87 7.30 6.00 -10.73
N ALA A 88 6.23 6.44 -11.39
CA ALA A 88 5.29 5.53 -12.06
C ALA A 88 5.92 4.68 -13.18
N HIS A 89 7.13 4.98 -13.63
CA HIS A 89 7.87 4.29 -14.70
C HIS A 89 9.05 3.46 -14.17
N ASP A 90 9.12 3.18 -12.86
CA ASP A 90 10.24 2.49 -12.19
C ASP A 90 11.58 3.24 -12.27
N THR A 91 11.54 4.55 -12.54
CA THR A 91 12.75 5.35 -12.58
C THR A 91 13.07 5.88 -11.18
N PRO A 92 14.30 5.70 -10.67
CA PRO A 92 14.69 6.25 -9.38
C PRO A 92 14.61 7.78 -9.37
N VAL A 93 13.87 8.32 -8.41
CA VAL A 93 13.71 9.77 -8.22
C VAL A 93 14.86 10.28 -7.38
N ALA A 94 15.71 11.11 -7.97
CA ALA A 94 16.79 11.76 -7.24
C ALA A 94 16.23 12.79 -6.25
N LEU A 95 16.63 12.69 -4.98
CA LEU A 95 16.27 13.67 -3.98
C LEU A 95 17.15 14.92 -4.14
N ALA A 96 16.51 16.05 -4.41
CA ALA A 96 17.22 17.33 -4.51
C ALA A 96 17.97 17.64 -3.20
N GLU A 97 19.09 18.36 -3.32
CA GLU A 97 19.89 18.72 -2.16
C GLU A 97 19.13 19.62 -1.18
N ASN A 98 18.39 20.57 -1.73
CA ASN A 98 17.54 21.48 -0.99
C ASN A 98 16.13 21.44 -1.56
N GLY A 99 15.13 21.48 -0.70
CA GLY A 99 13.73 21.51 -1.11
C GLY A 99 13.00 20.19 -0.92
N LEU A 100 11.80 20.15 -1.47
CA LEU A 100 10.82 19.10 -1.29
C LEU A 100 10.62 18.36 -2.60
N THR A 101 10.71 17.04 -2.54
CA THR A 101 10.30 16.13 -3.61
C THR A 101 8.95 15.57 -3.23
N MET A 102 7.89 15.84 -4.00
CA MET A 102 6.55 15.38 -3.67
C MET A 102 5.84 14.72 -4.85
N SER A 103 4.87 13.87 -4.54
CA SER A 103 4.03 13.28 -5.57
C SER A 103 3.21 14.34 -6.29
N THR A 104 3.02 14.18 -7.60
CA THR A 104 2.17 15.05 -8.42
C THR A 104 0.77 15.16 -7.83
N LYS A 105 0.25 14.04 -7.29
CA LYS A 105 -1.05 14.00 -6.64
C LYS A 105 -1.15 14.90 -5.41
N LEU A 106 -0.13 14.92 -4.56
CA LEU A 106 -0.10 15.81 -3.39
C LEU A 106 -0.05 17.29 -3.82
N ALA A 107 0.79 17.60 -4.82
CA ALA A 107 0.87 18.95 -5.37
C ALA A 107 -0.47 19.43 -5.95
N GLU A 108 -1.18 18.59 -6.72
CA GLU A 108 -2.52 18.89 -7.23
C GLU A 108 -3.53 19.15 -6.11
N LEU A 109 -3.54 18.31 -5.06
CA LEU A 109 -4.44 18.48 -3.92
C LEU A 109 -4.19 19.79 -3.18
N LEU A 110 -2.94 20.24 -3.12
CA LEU A 110 -2.56 21.53 -2.55
C LEU A 110 -2.77 22.69 -3.53
N GLY A 111 -2.83 22.41 -4.84
CA GLY A 111 -2.86 23.43 -5.90
C GLY A 111 -1.50 24.10 -6.09
N ALA A 112 -0.43 23.43 -5.72
CA ALA A 112 0.94 23.90 -5.84
C ALA A 112 1.61 23.32 -7.09
N LYS A 113 2.62 24.00 -7.59
CA LYS A 113 3.40 23.64 -8.77
C LYS A 113 4.88 23.53 -8.43
N LEU A 114 5.64 22.98 -9.36
CA LEU A 114 7.09 22.96 -9.26
C LEU A 114 7.63 24.39 -9.11
N GLY A 115 8.53 24.59 -8.13
CA GLY A 115 9.09 25.89 -7.77
C GLY A 115 8.31 26.65 -6.68
N ASP A 116 7.07 26.30 -6.41
CA ASP A 116 6.29 26.95 -5.34
C ASP A 116 6.86 26.64 -3.95
N VAL A 117 6.78 27.63 -3.06
CA VAL A 117 7.21 27.48 -1.66
C VAL A 117 6.02 27.05 -0.81
N VAL A 118 6.09 25.86 -0.27
CA VAL A 118 5.04 25.29 0.59
C VAL A 118 5.40 25.48 2.06
N THR A 119 4.40 25.82 2.89
CA THR A 119 4.53 25.86 4.34
C THR A 119 4.32 24.47 4.90
N ILE A 120 5.22 24.01 5.76
CA ILE A 120 5.26 22.68 6.38
C ILE A 120 5.18 22.87 7.88
N GLU A 121 4.03 22.62 8.46
CA GLU A 121 3.84 22.64 9.92
C GLU A 121 4.18 21.25 10.46
N VAL A 122 5.23 21.12 11.23
CA VAL A 122 5.59 19.87 11.89
C VAL A 122 4.61 19.61 13.04
N LEU A 123 4.09 18.40 13.13
CA LEU A 123 3.08 18.04 14.14
C LEU A 123 3.67 17.31 15.36
N GLU A 124 4.99 17.13 15.39
CA GLU A 124 5.71 16.50 16.50
C GLU A 124 6.73 17.44 17.15
N GLY A 125 7.18 17.09 18.35
CA GLY A 125 8.22 17.80 19.08
C GLY A 125 7.90 19.28 19.30
N ARG A 126 8.82 20.16 18.88
CA ARG A 126 8.68 21.63 19.01
C ARG A 126 7.68 22.24 18.05
N ARG A 127 7.13 21.46 17.12
CA ARG A 127 6.18 21.87 16.09
C ARG A 127 6.65 23.10 15.28
N PRO A 128 7.87 23.08 14.73
CA PRO A 128 8.35 24.21 13.94
C PRO A 128 7.53 24.35 12.66
N VAL A 129 7.41 25.57 12.19
CA VAL A 129 6.85 25.89 10.89
C VAL A 129 8.00 26.12 9.92
N LEU A 130 8.11 25.27 8.93
CA LEU A 130 9.15 25.27 7.92
C LEU A 130 8.60 25.79 6.59
N ARG A 131 9.47 26.25 5.72
CA ARG A 131 9.14 26.63 4.35
C ARG A 131 10.16 26.01 3.41
N ALA A 132 9.67 25.31 2.40
CA ALA A 132 10.55 24.67 1.41
C ALA A 132 9.95 24.80 0.01
N PRO A 133 10.78 25.04 -1.02
CA PRO A 133 10.34 24.99 -2.40
C PRO A 133 10.10 23.55 -2.84
N ILE A 134 9.13 23.33 -3.72
CA ILE A 134 8.97 22.07 -4.44
C ILE A 134 10.02 22.03 -5.55
N THR A 135 11.03 21.20 -5.38
CA THR A 135 12.17 21.11 -6.31
C THR A 135 12.08 19.94 -7.27
N SER A 136 11.26 18.94 -6.94
CA SER A 136 11.00 17.80 -7.80
C SER A 136 9.58 17.26 -7.58
N MET A 137 8.97 16.78 -8.64
CA MET A 137 7.67 16.10 -8.60
C MET A 137 7.79 14.76 -9.32
N PHE A 138 7.06 13.76 -8.82
CA PHE A 138 7.05 12.43 -9.41
C PHE A 138 5.65 11.83 -9.37
N GLU A 139 5.34 11.00 -10.33
CA GLU A 139 4.09 10.26 -10.37
C GLU A 139 4.19 8.98 -9.53
N THR A 140 3.12 8.66 -8.83
CA THR A 140 3.01 7.44 -8.04
C THR A 140 1.61 6.87 -8.14
N TYR A 141 1.50 5.54 -8.07
CA TYR A 141 0.21 4.85 -8.08
C TYR A 141 -0.44 4.80 -6.68
N LEU A 142 0.35 4.91 -5.62
CA LEU A 142 -0.13 4.76 -4.25
C LEU A 142 0.19 5.98 -3.40
N GLY A 143 -0.86 6.55 -2.80
CA GLY A 143 -0.75 7.60 -1.79
C GLY A 143 -0.29 8.95 -2.31
N THR A 144 0.15 9.77 -1.37
CA THR A 144 0.60 11.15 -1.58
C THR A 144 1.97 11.37 -0.91
N PRO A 145 2.98 10.54 -1.21
CA PRO A 145 4.26 10.61 -0.54
C PRO A 145 5.02 11.91 -0.83
N SER A 146 5.82 12.30 0.15
CA SER A 146 6.72 13.44 0.04
C SER A 146 8.04 13.14 0.72
N TYR A 147 9.11 13.57 0.10
CA TYR A 147 10.49 13.29 0.52
C TYR A 147 11.32 14.55 0.59
N MET A 148 12.32 14.50 1.44
CA MET A 148 13.39 15.51 1.55
C MET A 148 14.67 14.79 1.92
N ARG A 149 15.85 15.34 1.57
CA ARG A 149 17.08 14.79 2.13
C ARG A 149 17.07 14.87 3.65
N LEU A 150 17.48 13.80 4.31
CA LEU A 150 17.52 13.68 5.77
C LEU A 150 18.35 14.82 6.41
N SER A 151 19.47 15.19 5.80
CA SER A 151 20.31 16.31 6.25
C SER A 151 19.58 17.63 6.21
N THR A 152 18.86 17.89 5.13
CA THR A 152 18.09 19.11 4.90
C THR A 152 16.92 19.21 5.88
N LEU A 153 16.17 18.11 6.06
CA LEU A 153 15.06 18.07 7.03
C LEU A 153 15.56 18.34 8.45
N ASN A 154 16.63 17.67 8.88
CA ASN A 154 17.21 17.87 10.20
C ASN A 154 17.75 19.31 10.39
N GLY A 155 18.35 19.88 9.34
CA GLY A 155 18.81 21.27 9.35
C GLY A 155 17.66 22.27 9.53
N LEU A 156 16.57 22.10 8.78
CA LEU A 156 15.38 22.95 8.88
C LEU A 156 14.71 22.82 10.26
N MET A 157 14.68 21.62 10.84
CA MET A 157 14.12 21.39 12.18
C MET A 157 15.02 21.87 13.31
N ARG A 158 16.30 22.19 13.05
CA ARG A 158 17.31 22.61 14.04
C ARG A 158 17.47 21.64 15.22
N GLU A 159 17.38 20.33 14.94
CA GLU A 159 17.42 19.26 15.96
C GLU A 159 18.70 18.41 15.90
N GLY A 160 19.64 18.74 15.03
CA GLY A 160 20.81 17.90 14.78
C GLY A 160 20.45 16.62 13.99
N PRO A 161 21.38 15.65 13.85
CA PRO A 161 21.17 14.45 13.04
C PRO A 161 20.30 13.45 13.78
N ARG A 162 18.98 13.59 13.66
CA ARG A 162 17.97 12.69 14.22
C ARG A 162 17.36 11.78 13.17
N ILE A 163 16.93 10.59 13.60
CA ILE A 163 16.28 9.55 12.78
C ILE A 163 15.07 9.00 13.53
N SER A 164 14.00 8.68 12.81
CA SER A 164 12.79 8.02 13.36
C SER A 164 12.88 6.51 13.29
N GLY A 165 13.80 5.99 12.49
CA GLY A 165 13.99 4.55 12.30
C GLY A 165 15.08 4.25 11.29
N ALA A 166 15.14 3.00 10.89
CA ALA A 166 16.05 2.54 9.85
C ALA A 166 15.46 1.38 9.06
N TYR A 167 15.82 1.31 7.80
CA TYR A 167 15.66 0.14 6.97
C TYR A 167 16.88 -0.77 7.16
N ILE A 168 16.65 -2.06 7.25
CA ILE A 168 17.70 -3.07 7.50
C ILE A 168 17.63 -4.11 6.39
N LEU A 169 18.78 -4.38 5.78
CA LEU A 169 19.02 -5.58 5.00
C LEU A 169 19.67 -6.62 5.92
N ALA A 170 19.09 -7.80 6.00
CA ALA A 170 19.56 -8.86 6.91
C ALA A 170 19.56 -10.22 6.22
N ASP A 171 20.44 -11.09 6.66
CA ASP A 171 20.42 -12.49 6.23
C ASP A 171 19.20 -13.21 6.80
N SER A 172 18.46 -13.89 5.94
CA SER A 172 17.24 -14.62 6.29
C SER A 172 17.47 -15.70 7.35
N ALA A 173 18.66 -16.30 7.39
CA ALA A 173 19.05 -17.28 8.41
C ALA A 173 19.06 -16.70 9.85
N TYR A 174 19.13 -15.36 9.96
CA TYR A 174 19.19 -14.67 11.24
C TYR A 174 17.91 -13.92 11.59
N PHE A 175 16.81 -14.09 10.86
CA PHE A 175 15.55 -13.34 11.13
C PHE A 175 15.02 -13.58 12.55
N ASP A 176 15.03 -14.81 13.06
CA ASP A 176 14.56 -15.10 14.42
C ASP A 176 15.46 -14.51 15.51
N PRO A 177 16.81 -14.67 15.47
CA PRO A 177 17.71 -13.97 16.37
C PRO A 177 17.58 -12.45 16.29
N LEU A 178 17.48 -11.89 15.09
CA LEU A 178 17.30 -10.45 14.86
C LEU A 178 16.00 -9.94 15.47
N ASN A 179 14.89 -10.65 15.25
CA ASN A 179 13.58 -10.27 15.80
C ASN A 179 13.60 -10.26 17.34
N ARG A 180 14.22 -11.27 17.96
CA ARG A 180 14.40 -11.30 19.42
C ARG A 180 15.27 -10.14 19.92
N ALA A 181 16.36 -9.85 19.23
CA ALA A 181 17.25 -8.74 19.58
C ALA A 181 16.54 -7.37 19.45
N LEU A 182 15.75 -7.16 18.38
CA LEU A 182 14.96 -5.95 18.16
C LEU A 182 13.89 -5.77 19.25
N LYS A 183 13.17 -6.83 19.61
CA LYS A 183 12.17 -6.79 20.71
C LYS A 183 12.77 -6.46 22.07
N ASN A 184 14.01 -6.89 22.32
CA ASN A 184 14.73 -6.62 23.55
C ASN A 184 15.45 -5.26 23.56
N THR A 185 15.32 -4.47 22.47
CA THR A 185 15.95 -3.17 22.34
C THR A 185 14.97 -2.06 22.74
N PRO A 186 15.10 -1.40 23.91
CA PRO A 186 14.07 -0.49 24.45
C PRO A 186 13.76 0.72 23.58
N MET A 187 14.65 1.11 22.69
CA MET A 187 14.42 2.24 21.77
C MET A 187 13.53 1.89 20.58
N VAL A 188 13.31 0.60 20.30
CA VAL A 188 12.52 0.12 19.16
C VAL A 188 11.06 0.05 19.57
N ALA A 189 10.22 0.86 18.90
CA ALA A 189 8.78 0.80 19.07
C ALA A 189 8.14 -0.33 18.25
N GLY A 190 8.75 -0.67 17.12
CA GLY A 190 8.26 -1.72 16.24
C GLY A 190 9.29 -2.12 15.18
N ALA A 191 9.22 -3.38 14.79
CA ALA A 191 9.97 -3.92 13.68
C ALA A 191 9.01 -4.66 12.74
N ALA A 192 8.93 -4.23 11.51
CA ALA A 192 8.08 -4.83 10.49
C ALA A 192 8.95 -5.55 9.47
N PHE A 193 8.81 -6.87 9.42
CA PHE A 193 9.47 -7.70 8.42
C PHE A 193 8.69 -7.63 7.10
N ARG A 194 9.37 -7.35 6.01
CA ARG A 194 8.77 -7.25 4.67
C ARG A 194 8.01 -8.51 4.29
N SER A 195 8.56 -9.68 4.57
CA SER A 195 7.90 -10.97 4.33
C SER A 195 6.56 -11.11 5.05
N ALA A 196 6.49 -10.65 6.31
CA ALA A 196 5.25 -10.68 7.09
C ALA A 196 4.19 -9.73 6.51
N ILE A 197 4.60 -8.53 6.06
CA ILE A 197 3.70 -7.56 5.41
C ILE A 197 3.14 -8.14 4.11
N ILE A 198 4.00 -8.72 3.26
CA ILE A 198 3.59 -9.31 1.98
C ILE A 198 2.64 -10.49 2.22
N ASN A 199 2.95 -11.37 3.17
CA ASN A 199 2.11 -12.52 3.50
C ASN A 199 0.74 -12.08 4.02
N SER A 200 0.68 -11.14 4.97
CA SER A 200 -0.56 -10.59 5.48
C SER A 200 -1.41 -9.92 4.39
N PHE A 201 -0.76 -9.23 3.45
CA PHE A 201 -1.43 -8.64 2.30
C PHE A 201 -2.01 -9.71 1.37
N ARG A 202 -1.23 -10.77 1.06
CA ARG A 202 -1.70 -11.91 0.24
C ARG A 202 -2.86 -12.66 0.90
N GLU A 203 -2.80 -12.90 2.20
CA GLU A 203 -3.88 -13.52 2.98
C GLU A 203 -5.15 -12.67 2.91
N THR A 204 -5.05 -11.35 3.15
CA THR A 204 -6.20 -10.44 3.06
C THR A 204 -6.80 -10.41 1.65
N LEU A 205 -5.98 -10.42 0.62
CA LEU A 205 -6.45 -10.50 -0.76
C LEU A 205 -7.15 -11.83 -1.05
N ALA A 206 -6.56 -12.96 -0.62
CA ALA A 206 -7.14 -14.29 -0.81
C ALA A 206 -8.51 -14.40 -0.13
N ASP A 207 -8.64 -13.90 1.10
CA ASP A 207 -9.91 -13.89 1.83
C ASP A 207 -10.97 -13.03 1.13
N THR A 208 -10.58 -11.85 0.66
CA THR A 208 -11.48 -10.95 -0.09
C THR A 208 -11.94 -11.59 -1.39
N ILE A 209 -11.02 -12.23 -2.13
CA ILE A 209 -11.34 -12.92 -3.38
C ILE A 209 -12.27 -14.11 -3.13
N ASN A 210 -11.98 -14.93 -2.13
CA ASN A 210 -12.81 -16.09 -1.78
C ASN A 210 -14.23 -15.64 -1.40
N PHE A 211 -14.37 -14.55 -0.64
CA PHE A 211 -15.67 -13.98 -0.32
C PHE A 211 -16.41 -13.51 -1.58
N MET A 212 -15.74 -12.78 -2.49
CA MET A 212 -16.34 -12.32 -3.74
C MET A 212 -16.73 -13.49 -4.65
N VAL A 213 -15.88 -14.50 -4.78
CA VAL A 213 -16.19 -15.72 -5.56
C VAL A 213 -17.40 -16.44 -4.99
N GLY A 214 -17.47 -16.61 -3.68
CA GLY A 214 -18.63 -17.20 -3.00
C GLY A 214 -19.92 -16.42 -3.29
N PHE A 215 -19.86 -15.09 -3.21
CA PHE A 215 -20.99 -14.23 -3.55
C PHE A 215 -21.41 -14.38 -5.02
N TYR A 216 -20.47 -14.39 -5.97
CA TYR A 216 -20.76 -14.57 -7.38
C TYR A 216 -21.37 -15.94 -7.69
N ILE A 217 -20.89 -17.02 -7.06
CA ILE A 217 -21.45 -18.37 -7.21
C ILE A 217 -22.89 -18.40 -6.70
N LEU A 218 -23.16 -17.82 -5.53
CA LEU A 218 -24.50 -17.73 -4.98
C LEU A 218 -25.44 -16.96 -5.90
N PHE A 219 -25.00 -15.82 -6.39
CA PHE A 219 -25.77 -14.96 -7.29
C PHE A 219 -26.03 -15.63 -8.64
N ALA A 220 -25.00 -16.21 -9.25
CA ALA A 220 -25.13 -16.95 -10.51
C ALA A 220 -26.04 -18.18 -10.35
N GLY A 221 -25.93 -18.92 -9.24
CA GLY A 221 -26.81 -20.04 -8.93
C GLY A 221 -28.28 -19.64 -8.80
N THR A 222 -28.53 -18.52 -8.12
CA THR A 222 -29.88 -17.95 -7.98
C THR A 222 -30.48 -17.56 -9.33
N LEU A 223 -29.69 -16.90 -10.18
CA LEU A 223 -30.12 -16.53 -11.53
C LEU A 223 -30.39 -17.78 -12.40
N ALA A 224 -29.46 -18.74 -12.39
CA ALA A 224 -29.61 -19.97 -13.14
C ALA A 224 -30.88 -20.76 -12.71
N PHE A 225 -31.09 -20.84 -11.39
CA PHE A 225 -32.32 -21.47 -10.85
C PHE A 225 -33.58 -20.73 -11.32
N GLY A 226 -33.58 -19.37 -11.24
CA GLY A 226 -34.72 -18.57 -11.68
C GLY A 226 -35.05 -18.74 -13.18
N VAL A 227 -34.02 -18.74 -14.02
CA VAL A 227 -34.19 -18.99 -15.47
C VAL A 227 -34.70 -20.39 -15.74
N THR A 228 -34.09 -21.40 -15.11
CA THR A 228 -34.50 -22.82 -15.29
C THR A 228 -35.91 -23.04 -14.79
N TYR A 229 -36.27 -22.50 -13.62
CA TYR A 229 -37.63 -22.57 -13.08
C TYR A 229 -38.67 -21.93 -14.00
N ASN A 230 -38.35 -20.73 -14.51
CA ASN A 230 -39.25 -20.03 -15.43
C ASN A 230 -39.43 -20.80 -16.76
N SER A 231 -38.34 -21.32 -17.32
CA SER A 231 -38.37 -22.15 -18.53
C SER A 231 -39.18 -23.43 -18.32
N ALA A 232 -38.98 -24.11 -17.20
CA ALA A 232 -39.75 -25.32 -16.84
C ALA A 232 -41.25 -25.01 -16.68
N ARG A 233 -41.58 -23.87 -16.01
CA ARG A 233 -42.96 -23.44 -15.82
C ARG A 233 -43.66 -23.16 -17.14
N ILE A 234 -42.99 -22.46 -18.08
CA ILE A 234 -43.54 -22.18 -19.41
C ILE A 234 -43.76 -23.49 -20.18
N SER A 235 -42.75 -24.37 -20.21
CA SER A 235 -42.84 -25.66 -20.91
C SER A 235 -43.96 -26.54 -20.36
N LEU A 236 -44.12 -26.58 -19.03
CA LEU A 236 -45.24 -27.30 -18.40
C LEU A 236 -46.61 -26.68 -18.73
N SER A 237 -46.68 -25.36 -18.83
CA SER A 237 -47.91 -24.64 -19.20
C SER A 237 -48.32 -24.91 -20.64
N GLU A 238 -47.37 -24.96 -21.57
CA GLU A 238 -47.60 -25.28 -22.98
C GLU A 238 -48.01 -26.74 -23.15
N ARG A 239 -47.29 -27.69 -22.53
CA ARG A 239 -47.68 -29.11 -22.58
C ARG A 239 -49.00 -29.38 -21.88
N GLY A 240 -49.33 -28.63 -20.81
CA GLY A 240 -50.62 -28.72 -20.15
C GLY A 240 -51.81 -28.44 -21.08
N ARG A 241 -51.68 -27.50 -22.01
CA ARG A 241 -52.68 -27.21 -23.03
C ARG A 241 -52.78 -28.32 -24.07
N GLU A 242 -51.65 -28.87 -24.53
CA GLU A 242 -51.65 -30.01 -25.46
C GLU A 242 -52.23 -31.26 -24.82
N LEU A 243 -51.88 -31.55 -23.56
CA LEU A 243 -52.42 -32.68 -22.79
C LEU A 243 -53.93 -32.52 -22.52
N ALA A 244 -54.40 -31.28 -22.29
CA ALA A 244 -55.85 -31.03 -22.15
C ALA A 244 -56.60 -31.24 -23.46
N SER A 245 -56.03 -30.87 -24.60
CA SER A 245 -56.65 -31.13 -25.92
C SER A 245 -56.71 -32.63 -26.26
N LEU A 246 -55.67 -33.41 -25.91
CA LEU A 246 -55.66 -34.85 -26.07
C LEU A 246 -56.72 -35.56 -25.18
N ARG A 247 -56.96 -35.05 -23.96
CA ARG A 247 -58.03 -35.51 -23.09
C ARG A 247 -59.43 -35.26 -23.67
N VAL A 248 -59.62 -34.12 -24.31
CA VAL A 248 -60.92 -33.83 -25.00
C VAL A 248 -61.14 -34.76 -26.20
N LEU A 249 -60.07 -35.25 -26.84
CA LEU A 249 -60.08 -36.20 -27.94
C LEU A 249 -60.27 -37.66 -27.46
N GLY A 250 -60.41 -37.94 -26.15
CA GLY A 250 -60.78 -39.24 -25.61
C GLY A 250 -59.61 -40.13 -25.19
N PHE A 251 -58.36 -39.60 -25.15
CA PHE A 251 -57.22 -40.40 -24.70
C PHE A 251 -57.24 -40.59 -23.17
N SER A 252 -56.93 -41.81 -22.73
CA SER A 252 -56.84 -42.12 -21.29
C SER A 252 -55.58 -41.54 -20.63
N THR A 253 -55.65 -41.40 -19.30
CA THR A 253 -54.53 -40.86 -18.50
C THR A 253 -53.22 -41.63 -18.58
N LEU A 254 -53.34 -42.98 -18.90
CA LEU A 254 -52.18 -43.86 -19.08
C LEU A 254 -51.54 -43.78 -20.46
N GLU A 255 -52.25 -43.25 -21.47
CA GLU A 255 -51.72 -43.04 -22.83
C GLU A 255 -51.11 -41.71 -23.05
N ILE A 256 -51.27 -40.75 -22.09
CA ILE A 256 -50.78 -39.37 -22.13
C ILE A 256 -49.54 -39.18 -21.21
N SER A 257 -49.20 -40.15 -20.37
CA SER A 257 -48.06 -40.10 -19.41
C SER A 257 -46.72 -40.65 -20.02
#